data_09b2c2ed500b55f7c5b903004159baca
#
_entry.id   09b2c2ed500b55f7c5b903004159baca
#
_cell.length_a   1.000
_cell.length_b   1.000
_cell.length_c   1.000
_cell.angle_alpha   90.00
_cell.angle_beta   90.00
_cell.angle_gamma   90.00
#
_symmetry.space_group_name_H-M   'P 1'
#
loop_
_entity.id
_entity.type
_entity.pdbx_description
1 polymer ?
#
loop_
_entity_poly.entity_id
_entity_poly.type
_entity_poly.pdbx_seq_one_letter_code
_entity_poly.pdbx_strand_id
1 'polypeptide(L)'
;MFDQSNPYAVNAVPVDQRAEFIRKTYLHVAGALGVFAILLAFLLKIPAAVTFADKMTQGYNWFIVLGAFMAVSWIADKWAHSSTSLGTQYLGLGVYVVAEAIIFLPIMVMATVHSSPKVLPQAALATLALFLALTFVAFTTRKDFSFLGGILKIGFILALAAIVAGMLFGFDLGLAFSIIMVALASGSILYNTSNMIHHYNTNQYVAASLGLFASIALLFWYILRIFMSRD
;
A
#
# COMPACT_ATOMS: atom_id res chain seq x y z
N MET A 1 20.55 3.37 12.15
CA MET A 1 20.94 3.09 13.55
C MET A 1 19.81 3.67 14.39
N PHE A 2 18.88 2.82 14.87
CA PHE A 2 17.77 3.29 15.71
C PHE A 2 18.29 3.52 17.12
N ASP A 3 18.04 4.71 17.64
CA ASP A 3 18.47 5.10 18.98
C ASP A 3 17.69 4.29 20.02
N GLN A 4 18.36 3.37 20.71
CA GLN A 4 17.78 2.56 21.78
C GLN A 4 17.43 3.38 23.05
N SER A 5 17.72 4.67 23.03
CA SER A 5 17.47 5.59 24.14
C SER A 5 16.14 6.33 24.06
N ASN A 6 15.33 6.11 23.01
CA ASN A 6 14.06 6.83 22.85
C ASN A 6 12.96 6.26 23.78
N PRO A 7 12.58 6.96 24.85
CA PRO A 7 11.60 6.46 25.81
C PRO A 7 10.16 6.38 25.25
N TYR A 8 9.92 6.96 24.07
CA TYR A 8 8.61 6.95 23.40
C TYR A 8 8.49 5.85 22.35
N ALA A 9 9.57 5.07 22.13
CA ALA A 9 9.52 3.94 21.23
C ALA A 9 8.58 2.85 21.76
N VAL A 10 7.79 2.26 20.87
CA VAL A 10 6.77 1.26 21.23
C VAL A 10 7.32 0.07 22.01
N ASN A 11 8.58 -0.31 21.80
CA ASN A 11 9.24 -1.38 22.54
C ASN A 11 9.69 -0.96 23.96
N ALA A 12 9.76 0.34 24.25
CA ALA A 12 10.19 0.89 25.54
C ALA A 12 9.03 1.29 26.46
N VAL A 13 7.78 1.37 25.93
CA VAL A 13 6.60 1.78 26.71
C VAL A 13 5.89 0.59 27.37
N PRO A 14 5.05 0.83 28.42
CA PRO A 14 4.19 -0.17 29.05
C PRO A 14 3.30 -0.91 28.06
N VAL A 15 2.90 -2.15 28.42
CA VAL A 15 2.15 -3.06 27.54
C VAL A 15 0.79 -2.48 27.10
N ASP A 16 0.12 -1.75 28.00
CA ASP A 16 -1.17 -1.09 27.73
C ASP A 16 -1.04 0.01 26.68
N GLN A 17 -0.01 0.84 26.75
CA GLN A 17 0.25 1.89 25.75
C GLN A 17 0.63 1.29 24.39
N ARG A 18 1.40 0.19 24.38
CA ARG A 18 1.71 -0.55 23.17
C ARG A 18 0.45 -1.13 22.54
N ALA A 19 -0.40 -1.75 23.34
CA ALA A 19 -1.66 -2.32 22.86
C ALA A 19 -2.58 -1.24 22.29
N GLU A 20 -2.65 -0.07 22.93
CA GLU A 20 -3.42 1.08 22.43
C GLU A 20 -2.90 1.59 21.09
N PHE A 21 -1.58 1.75 20.94
CA PHE A 21 -0.95 2.16 19.68
C PHE A 21 -1.26 1.17 18.55
N ILE A 22 -1.09 -0.14 18.79
CA ILE A 22 -1.38 -1.19 17.81
C ILE A 22 -2.87 -1.14 17.41
N ARG A 23 -3.77 -1.06 18.39
CA ARG A 23 -5.21 -0.95 18.13
C ARG A 23 -5.55 0.28 17.28
N LYS A 24 -5.01 1.46 17.63
CA LYS A 24 -5.20 2.69 16.85
C LYS A 24 -4.70 2.51 15.42
N THR A 25 -3.51 1.96 15.23
CA THR A 25 -2.94 1.70 13.89
C THR A 25 -3.88 0.85 13.05
N TYR A 26 -4.33 -0.32 13.55
CA TYR A 26 -5.20 -1.20 12.77
C TYR A 26 -6.60 -0.64 12.53
N LEU A 27 -7.16 0.14 13.46
CA LEU A 27 -8.42 0.86 13.23
C LEU A 27 -8.29 1.87 12.08
N HIS A 28 -7.15 2.58 12.00
CA HIS A 28 -6.91 3.53 10.90
C HIS A 28 -6.63 2.80 9.57
N VAL A 29 -5.95 1.65 9.59
CA VAL A 29 -5.81 0.79 8.40
C VAL A 29 -7.18 0.35 7.90
N ALA A 30 -8.03 -0.16 8.78
CA ALA A 30 -9.39 -0.59 8.42
C ALA A 30 -10.24 0.59 7.90
N GLY A 31 -10.14 1.76 8.53
CA GLY A 31 -10.79 2.99 8.08
C GLY A 31 -10.30 3.43 6.69
N ALA A 32 -8.98 3.43 6.47
CA ALA A 32 -8.38 3.78 5.18
C ALA A 32 -8.81 2.82 4.06
N LEU A 33 -8.81 1.50 4.33
CA LEU A 33 -9.32 0.50 3.38
C LEU A 33 -10.83 0.68 3.10
N GLY A 34 -11.62 0.99 4.13
CA GLY A 34 -13.04 1.28 3.97
C GLY A 34 -13.29 2.51 3.09
N VAL A 35 -12.61 3.62 3.37
CA VAL A 35 -12.70 4.85 2.57
C VAL A 35 -12.23 4.61 1.13
N PHE A 36 -11.11 3.91 0.94
CA PHE A 36 -10.60 3.52 -0.37
C PHE A 36 -11.63 2.71 -1.17
N ALA A 37 -12.23 1.69 -0.57
CA ALA A 37 -13.24 0.86 -1.23
C ALA A 37 -14.50 1.65 -1.60
N ILE A 38 -14.97 2.54 -0.70
CA ILE A 38 -16.14 3.42 -0.95
C ILE A 38 -15.82 4.40 -2.07
N LEU A 39 -14.65 5.04 -2.06
CA LEU A 39 -14.22 5.95 -3.13
C LEU A 39 -14.18 5.25 -4.48
N LEU A 40 -13.57 4.07 -4.57
CA LEU A 40 -13.55 3.29 -5.80
C LEU A 40 -14.94 2.91 -6.29
N ALA A 41 -15.78 2.41 -5.39
CA ALA A 41 -17.17 2.05 -5.73
C ALA A 41 -17.99 3.27 -6.21
N PHE A 42 -17.71 4.45 -5.67
CA PHE A 42 -18.34 5.70 -6.09
C PHE A 42 -17.80 6.16 -7.45
N LEU A 43 -16.46 6.21 -7.61
CA LEU A 43 -15.81 6.69 -8.84
C LEU A 43 -16.15 5.82 -10.05
N LEU A 44 -16.26 4.50 -9.88
CA LEU A 44 -16.66 3.58 -10.95
C LEU A 44 -18.08 3.79 -11.45
N LYS A 45 -18.94 4.49 -10.70
CA LYS A 45 -20.31 4.87 -11.15
C LYS A 45 -20.34 6.19 -11.94
N ILE A 46 -19.23 6.94 -11.96
CA ILE A 46 -19.12 8.24 -12.63
C ILE A 46 -18.54 8.03 -14.04
N PRO A 47 -19.30 8.24 -15.13
CA PRO A 47 -18.80 8.04 -16.49
C PRO A 47 -17.54 8.84 -16.81
N ALA A 48 -17.44 10.07 -16.29
CA ALA A 48 -16.26 10.91 -16.47
C ALA A 48 -15.00 10.31 -15.80
N ALA A 49 -15.14 9.64 -14.64
CA ALA A 49 -14.02 8.98 -13.96
C ALA A 49 -13.57 7.72 -14.73
N VAL A 50 -14.49 6.95 -15.29
CA VAL A 50 -14.19 5.80 -16.16
C VAL A 50 -13.45 6.27 -17.42
N THR A 51 -13.96 7.31 -18.10
CA THR A 51 -13.28 7.89 -19.26
C THR A 51 -11.90 8.44 -18.92
N PHE A 52 -11.73 9.01 -17.72
CA PHE A 52 -10.44 9.46 -17.23
C PHE A 52 -9.47 8.29 -17.00
N ALA A 53 -9.94 7.18 -16.42
CA ALA A 53 -9.16 5.97 -16.24
C ALA A 53 -8.61 5.43 -17.57
N ASP A 54 -9.44 5.39 -18.63
CA ASP A 54 -9.01 4.98 -19.95
C ASP A 54 -7.90 5.91 -20.50
N LYS A 55 -8.06 7.22 -20.33
CA LYS A 55 -7.04 8.19 -20.75
C LYS A 55 -5.72 8.05 -19.99
N MET A 56 -5.75 7.65 -18.69
CA MET A 56 -4.55 7.46 -17.89
C MET A 56 -3.62 6.41 -18.49
N THR A 57 -4.14 5.39 -19.16
CA THR A 57 -3.37 4.27 -19.72
C THR A 57 -2.98 4.46 -21.19
N GLN A 58 -3.45 5.52 -21.83
CA GLN A 58 -3.17 5.78 -23.26
C GLN A 58 -1.78 6.41 -23.46
N GLY A 59 -1.00 5.85 -24.37
CA GLY A 59 0.30 6.38 -24.77
C GLY A 59 1.25 6.60 -23.57
N TYR A 60 1.82 7.81 -23.50
CA TYR A 60 2.75 8.17 -22.42
C TYR A 60 2.07 8.73 -21.16
N ASN A 61 0.74 8.80 -21.12
CA ASN A 61 0.02 9.39 -19.96
C ASN A 61 0.32 8.62 -18.66
N TRP A 62 0.54 7.32 -18.75
CA TRP A 62 0.86 6.51 -17.57
C TRP A 62 2.15 6.94 -16.87
N PHE A 63 3.15 7.44 -17.59
CA PHE A 63 4.36 8.02 -16.98
C PHE A 63 4.02 9.25 -16.13
N ILE A 64 3.14 10.11 -16.66
CA ILE A 64 2.70 11.31 -15.94
C ILE A 64 1.92 10.90 -14.69
N VAL A 65 1.04 9.93 -14.81
CA VAL A 65 0.24 9.39 -13.68
C VAL A 65 1.15 8.81 -12.60
N LEU A 66 2.10 7.95 -12.99
CA LEU A 66 3.08 7.37 -12.04
C LEU A 66 3.93 8.46 -11.38
N GLY A 67 4.46 9.40 -12.14
CA GLY A 67 5.25 10.51 -11.60
C GLY A 67 4.46 11.37 -10.63
N ALA A 68 3.22 11.72 -10.99
CA ALA A 68 2.32 12.48 -10.12
C ALA A 68 1.97 11.70 -8.85
N PHE A 69 1.65 10.40 -8.98
CA PHE A 69 1.38 9.54 -7.82
C PHE A 69 2.59 9.44 -6.89
N MET A 70 3.80 9.28 -7.43
CA MET A 70 5.04 9.23 -6.62
C MET A 70 5.25 10.54 -5.87
N ALA A 71 5.04 11.69 -6.51
CA ALA A 71 5.18 13.00 -5.88
C ALA A 71 4.14 13.20 -4.76
N VAL A 72 2.87 12.89 -5.03
CA VAL A 72 1.79 12.97 -4.03
C VAL A 72 2.04 12.03 -2.87
N SER A 73 2.43 10.78 -3.15
CA SER A 73 2.76 9.77 -2.13
C SER A 73 3.90 10.22 -1.22
N TRP A 74 4.97 10.82 -1.80
CA TRP A 74 6.07 11.35 -1.02
C TRP A 74 5.65 12.50 -0.09
N ILE A 75 4.81 13.43 -0.58
CA ILE A 75 4.27 14.53 0.21
C ILE A 75 3.36 13.98 1.33
N ALA A 76 2.47 13.07 0.99
CA ALA A 76 1.53 12.44 1.91
C ALA A 76 2.24 11.67 3.03
N ASP A 77 3.28 10.90 2.68
CA ASP A 77 4.13 10.20 3.65
C ASP A 77 4.84 11.18 4.59
N LYS A 78 5.42 12.25 4.05
CA LYS A 78 6.06 13.29 4.85
C LYS A 78 5.07 13.96 5.83
N TRP A 79 3.84 14.20 5.41
CA TRP A 79 2.79 14.75 6.28
C TRP A 79 2.33 13.74 7.33
N ALA A 80 2.18 12.47 6.98
CA ALA A 80 1.81 11.42 7.93
C ALA A 80 2.85 11.21 9.03
N HIS A 81 4.14 11.47 8.72
CA HIS A 81 5.24 11.42 9.69
C HIS A 81 5.47 12.76 10.43
N SER A 82 4.61 13.76 10.25
CA SER A 82 4.75 15.05 10.90
C SER A 82 4.72 14.93 12.43
N SER A 83 5.73 15.46 13.09
CA SER A 83 5.78 15.54 14.56
C SER A 83 4.99 16.71 15.14
N THR A 84 4.58 17.69 14.30
CA THR A 84 4.03 18.96 14.73
C THR A 84 2.52 18.97 14.91
N SER A 85 1.78 18.19 14.13
CA SER A 85 0.31 18.26 14.11
C SER A 85 -0.34 16.94 13.72
N LEU A 86 -1.25 16.48 14.57
CA LEU A 86 -2.09 15.32 14.29
C LEU A 86 -2.99 15.57 13.05
N GLY A 87 -3.48 16.79 12.87
CA GLY A 87 -4.24 17.20 11.68
C GLY A 87 -3.44 17.01 10.38
N THR A 88 -2.16 17.38 10.38
CA THR A 88 -1.26 17.17 9.23
C THR A 88 -1.05 15.67 8.96
N GLN A 89 -0.94 14.85 10.00
CA GLN A 89 -0.83 13.39 9.83
C GLN A 89 -2.08 12.81 9.14
N TYR A 90 -3.28 13.21 9.58
CA TYR A 90 -4.53 12.78 8.95
C TYR A 90 -4.69 13.30 7.52
N LEU A 91 -4.25 14.54 7.23
CA LEU A 91 -4.20 15.04 5.86
C LEU A 91 -3.30 14.17 4.98
N GLY A 92 -2.12 13.77 5.48
CA GLY A 92 -1.23 12.86 4.78
C GLY A 92 -1.91 11.52 4.45
N LEU A 93 -2.52 10.87 5.44
CA LEU A 93 -3.25 9.63 5.23
C LEU A 93 -4.41 9.80 4.24
N GLY A 94 -5.22 10.85 4.39
CA GLY A 94 -6.37 11.14 3.53
C GLY A 94 -5.96 11.39 2.08
N VAL A 95 -4.95 12.23 1.85
CA VAL A 95 -4.40 12.50 0.52
C VAL A 95 -3.85 11.23 -0.12
N TYR A 96 -3.15 10.40 0.66
CA TYR A 96 -2.65 9.12 0.15
C TYR A 96 -3.77 8.17 -0.29
N VAL A 97 -4.82 8.01 0.54
CA VAL A 97 -5.98 7.15 0.23
C VAL A 97 -6.70 7.63 -1.04
N VAL A 98 -6.86 8.94 -1.23
CA VAL A 98 -7.48 9.50 -2.45
C VAL A 98 -6.58 9.27 -3.67
N ALA A 99 -5.28 9.52 -3.56
CA ALA A 99 -4.33 9.27 -4.65
C ALA A 99 -4.29 7.80 -5.05
N GLU A 100 -4.32 6.90 -4.07
CA GLU A 100 -4.39 5.45 -4.27
C GLU A 100 -5.69 5.05 -4.98
N ALA A 101 -6.84 5.61 -4.60
CA ALA A 101 -8.11 5.34 -5.28
C ALA A 101 -8.09 5.82 -6.75
N ILE A 102 -7.43 6.95 -7.03
CA ILE A 102 -7.31 7.47 -8.40
C ILE A 102 -6.41 6.57 -9.25
N ILE A 103 -5.23 6.19 -8.75
CA ILE A 103 -4.31 5.35 -9.53
C ILE A 103 -4.88 3.94 -9.74
N PHE A 104 -5.74 3.46 -8.85
CA PHE A 104 -6.42 2.16 -8.98
C PHE A 104 -7.54 2.16 -10.04
N LEU A 105 -8.06 3.31 -10.45
CA LEU A 105 -9.18 3.36 -11.40
C LEU A 105 -8.99 2.51 -12.66
N PRO A 106 -7.86 2.58 -13.39
CA PRO A 106 -7.70 1.80 -14.62
C PRO A 106 -7.81 0.29 -14.40
N ILE A 107 -7.13 -0.25 -13.39
CA ILE A 107 -7.18 -1.70 -13.12
C ILE A 107 -8.57 -2.13 -12.62
N MET A 108 -9.26 -1.26 -11.88
CA MET A 108 -10.61 -1.53 -11.40
C MET A 108 -11.64 -1.51 -12.54
N VAL A 109 -11.51 -0.58 -13.51
CA VAL A 109 -12.32 -0.58 -14.74
C VAL A 109 -12.07 -1.88 -15.52
N MET A 110 -10.82 -2.27 -15.73
CA MET A 110 -10.49 -3.53 -16.40
C MET A 110 -11.09 -4.75 -15.66
N ALA A 111 -10.95 -4.81 -14.34
CA ALA A 111 -11.47 -5.92 -13.53
C ALA A 111 -13.00 -6.00 -13.53
N THR A 112 -13.70 -4.86 -13.60
CA THR A 112 -15.18 -4.85 -13.55
C THR A 112 -15.84 -4.99 -14.91
N VAL A 113 -15.17 -4.56 -15.99
CA VAL A 113 -15.73 -4.55 -17.36
C VAL A 113 -15.26 -5.73 -18.18
N HIS A 114 -14.00 -6.15 -18.02
CA HIS A 114 -13.34 -7.13 -18.89
C HIS A 114 -13.01 -8.46 -18.21
N SER A 115 -13.32 -8.62 -16.92
CA SER A 115 -13.08 -9.86 -16.18
C SER A 115 -14.37 -10.43 -15.60
N SER A 116 -14.33 -11.72 -15.25
CA SER A 116 -15.42 -12.39 -14.55
C SER A 116 -15.77 -11.69 -13.22
N PRO A 117 -17.05 -11.59 -12.84
CA PRO A 117 -17.47 -10.98 -11.58
C PRO A 117 -16.84 -11.61 -10.32
N LYS A 118 -16.25 -12.81 -10.44
CA LYS A 118 -15.59 -13.51 -9.35
C LYS A 118 -14.16 -13.02 -9.08
N VAL A 119 -13.49 -12.42 -10.07
CA VAL A 119 -12.07 -12.02 -10.00
C VAL A 119 -11.83 -11.04 -8.85
N LEU A 120 -12.61 -9.99 -8.76
CA LEU A 120 -12.45 -8.93 -7.76
C LEU A 120 -12.64 -9.45 -6.32
N PRO A 121 -13.73 -10.15 -5.96
CA PRO A 121 -13.87 -10.70 -4.62
C PRO A 121 -12.84 -11.78 -4.28
N GLN A 122 -12.41 -12.59 -5.24
CA GLN A 122 -11.35 -13.57 -5.02
C GLN A 122 -10.01 -12.91 -4.74
N ALA A 123 -9.64 -11.87 -5.49
CA ALA A 123 -8.42 -11.10 -5.26
C ALA A 123 -8.46 -10.39 -3.89
N ALA A 124 -9.60 -9.82 -3.51
CA ALA A 124 -9.77 -9.18 -2.21
C ALA A 124 -9.62 -10.18 -1.05
N LEU A 125 -10.25 -11.36 -1.17
CA LEU A 125 -10.14 -12.42 -0.16
C LEU A 125 -8.72 -12.96 -0.05
N ALA A 126 -8.04 -13.21 -1.17
CA ALA A 126 -6.65 -13.67 -1.19
C ALA A 126 -5.70 -12.65 -0.56
N THR A 127 -5.90 -11.36 -0.87
CA THR A 127 -5.14 -10.26 -0.27
C THR A 127 -5.33 -10.20 1.24
N LEU A 128 -6.59 -10.27 1.70
CA LEU A 128 -6.91 -10.25 3.13
C LEU A 128 -6.29 -11.46 3.86
N ALA A 129 -6.43 -12.66 3.29
CA ALA A 129 -5.88 -13.88 3.86
C ALA A 129 -4.35 -13.80 3.99
N LEU A 130 -3.66 -13.33 2.94
CA LEU A 130 -2.21 -13.20 2.96
C LEU A 130 -1.75 -12.09 3.93
N PHE A 131 -2.44 -10.95 3.95
CA PHE A 131 -2.18 -9.88 4.93
C PHE A 131 -2.30 -10.38 6.38
N LEU A 132 -3.39 -11.08 6.70
CA LEU A 132 -3.61 -11.62 8.04
C LEU A 132 -2.56 -12.67 8.42
N ALA A 133 -2.17 -13.55 7.49
CA ALA A 133 -1.13 -14.54 7.71
C ALA A 133 0.24 -13.88 7.98
N LEU A 134 0.64 -12.90 7.18
CA LEU A 134 1.90 -12.19 7.34
C LEU A 134 1.93 -11.38 8.65
N THR A 135 0.83 -10.72 8.98
CA THR A 135 0.65 -10.02 10.24
C THR A 135 0.77 -10.98 11.42
N PHE A 136 0.10 -12.13 11.37
CA PHE A 136 0.20 -13.16 12.39
C PHE A 136 1.64 -13.67 12.58
N VAL A 137 2.35 -13.92 11.48
CA VAL A 137 3.76 -14.31 11.50
C VAL A 137 4.62 -13.24 12.20
N ALA A 138 4.45 -11.96 11.85
CA ALA A 138 5.22 -10.87 12.46
C ALA A 138 4.99 -10.77 13.97
N PHE A 139 3.73 -10.89 14.43
CA PHE A 139 3.38 -10.84 15.87
C PHE A 139 3.86 -12.06 16.63
N THR A 140 3.78 -13.24 16.04
CA THR A 140 4.13 -14.51 16.70
C THR A 140 5.63 -14.70 16.82
N THR A 141 6.37 -14.41 15.75
CA THR A 141 7.83 -14.58 15.76
C THR A 141 8.53 -13.51 16.57
N ARG A 142 7.94 -12.32 16.67
CA ARG A 142 8.52 -11.12 17.31
C ARG A 142 9.93 -10.78 16.80
N LYS A 143 10.30 -11.30 15.62
CA LYS A 143 11.59 -10.99 14.98
C LYS A 143 11.56 -9.57 14.43
N ASP A 144 12.70 -8.91 14.51
CA ASP A 144 12.88 -7.62 13.85
C ASP A 144 13.16 -7.85 12.35
N PHE A 145 12.19 -7.46 11.52
CA PHE A 145 12.27 -7.53 10.06
C PHE A 145 12.76 -6.21 9.43
N SER A 146 13.33 -5.29 10.20
CA SER A 146 13.82 -4.00 9.70
C SER A 146 14.91 -4.15 8.63
N PHE A 147 15.66 -5.26 8.64
CA PHE A 147 16.66 -5.59 7.60
C PHE A 147 16.04 -5.69 6.21
N LEU A 148 14.75 -6.00 6.10
CA LEU A 148 14.04 -6.02 4.81
C LEU A 148 14.00 -4.64 4.14
N GLY A 149 14.12 -3.53 4.91
CA GLY A 149 14.02 -2.17 4.38
C GLY A 149 15.01 -1.89 3.24
N GLY A 150 16.26 -2.37 3.37
CA GLY A 150 17.26 -2.26 2.31
C GLY A 150 16.90 -3.08 1.06
N ILE A 151 16.48 -4.32 1.27
CA ILE A 151 16.07 -5.25 0.19
C ILE A 151 14.85 -4.69 -0.55
N LEU A 152 13.84 -4.24 0.17
CA LEU A 152 12.62 -3.67 -0.39
C LEU A 152 12.91 -2.40 -1.19
N LYS A 153 13.76 -1.51 -0.67
CA LYS A 153 14.16 -0.29 -1.39
C LYS A 153 14.81 -0.62 -2.74
N ILE A 154 15.74 -1.56 -2.78
CA ILE A 154 16.37 -2.00 -4.04
C ILE A 154 15.33 -2.68 -4.93
N GLY A 155 14.51 -3.57 -4.37
CA GLY A 155 13.46 -4.27 -5.11
C GLY A 155 12.46 -3.33 -5.78
N PHE A 156 12.00 -2.28 -5.08
CA PHE A 156 11.09 -1.28 -5.66
C PHE A 156 11.75 -0.40 -6.72
N ILE A 157 13.04 -0.06 -6.56
CA ILE A 157 13.79 0.66 -7.60
C ILE A 157 13.90 -0.19 -8.86
N LEU A 158 14.24 -1.48 -8.73
CA LEU A 158 14.32 -2.41 -9.85
C LEU A 158 12.95 -2.63 -10.50
N ALA A 159 11.90 -2.75 -9.71
CA ALA A 159 10.53 -2.88 -10.20
C ALA A 159 10.10 -1.63 -10.99
N LEU A 160 10.38 -0.43 -10.49
CA LEU A 160 10.11 0.81 -11.20
C LEU A 160 10.89 0.90 -12.52
N ALA A 161 12.19 0.54 -12.49
CA ALA A 161 13.02 0.50 -13.70
C ALA A 161 12.46 -0.50 -14.73
N ALA A 162 11.99 -1.67 -14.30
CA ALA A 162 11.36 -2.65 -15.18
C ALA A 162 10.05 -2.13 -15.79
N ILE A 163 9.20 -1.43 -15.00
CA ILE A 163 7.96 -0.80 -15.50
C ILE A 163 8.30 0.24 -16.56
N VAL A 164 9.24 1.13 -16.26
CA VAL A 164 9.68 2.17 -17.21
C VAL A 164 10.26 1.55 -18.49
N ALA A 165 11.11 0.52 -18.36
CA ALA A 165 11.68 -0.19 -19.50
C ALA A 165 10.58 -0.88 -20.34
N GLY A 166 9.61 -1.56 -19.70
CA GLY A 166 8.48 -2.17 -20.40
C GLY A 166 7.68 -1.16 -21.22
N MET A 167 7.44 0.02 -20.65
CA MET A 167 6.72 1.10 -21.33
C MET A 167 7.53 1.72 -22.49
N LEU A 168 8.84 1.89 -22.36
CA LEU A 168 9.70 2.49 -23.39
C LEU A 168 9.97 1.53 -24.55
N PHE A 169 10.17 0.25 -24.25
CA PHE A 169 10.53 -0.76 -25.23
C PHE A 169 9.36 -1.63 -25.71
N GLY A 170 8.15 -1.42 -25.14
CA GLY A 170 6.93 -2.06 -25.59
C GLY A 170 6.81 -3.56 -25.23
N PHE A 171 7.49 -4.05 -24.18
CA PHE A 171 7.33 -5.42 -23.72
C PHE A 171 6.42 -5.54 -22.48
N ASP A 172 5.67 -6.62 -22.42
CA ASP A 172 4.84 -6.92 -21.24
C ASP A 172 5.69 -7.60 -20.16
N LEU A 173 5.55 -7.09 -18.93
CA LEU A 173 6.21 -7.66 -17.74
C LEU A 173 5.61 -9.00 -17.29
N GLY A 174 4.39 -9.29 -17.72
CA GLY A 174 3.72 -10.58 -17.56
C GLY A 174 3.44 -11.01 -16.12
N LEU A 175 3.07 -12.29 -16.00
CA LEU A 175 2.70 -12.91 -14.72
C LEU A 175 3.89 -13.02 -13.75
N ALA A 176 5.09 -13.30 -14.27
CA ALA A 176 6.29 -13.45 -13.43
C ALA A 176 6.60 -12.17 -12.63
N PHE A 177 6.50 -11.01 -13.27
CA PHE A 177 6.65 -9.72 -12.59
C PHE A 177 5.60 -9.54 -11.49
N SER A 178 4.34 -9.88 -11.76
CA SER A 178 3.27 -9.77 -10.77
C SER A 178 3.54 -10.65 -9.54
N ILE A 179 4.08 -11.86 -9.72
CA ILE A 179 4.47 -12.75 -8.61
C ILE A 179 5.61 -12.15 -7.79
N ILE A 180 6.63 -11.58 -8.44
CA ILE A 180 7.73 -10.88 -7.75
C ILE A 180 7.20 -9.70 -6.95
N MET A 181 6.28 -8.94 -7.50
CA MET A 181 5.67 -7.80 -6.81
C MET A 181 4.80 -8.22 -5.62
N VAL A 182 4.10 -9.36 -5.69
CA VAL A 182 3.40 -9.96 -4.54
C VAL A 182 4.40 -10.31 -3.43
N ALA A 183 5.56 -10.86 -3.78
CA ALA A 183 6.62 -11.15 -2.80
C ALA A 183 7.17 -9.86 -2.16
N LEU A 184 7.43 -8.81 -2.96
CA LEU A 184 7.87 -7.50 -2.45
C LEU A 184 6.80 -6.85 -1.55
N ALA A 185 5.53 -6.87 -1.93
CA ALA A 185 4.43 -6.35 -1.14
C ALA A 185 4.26 -7.14 0.18
N SER A 186 4.41 -8.46 0.13
CA SER A 186 4.41 -9.33 1.32
C SER A 186 5.57 -8.99 2.28
N GLY A 187 6.76 -8.82 1.74
CA GLY A 187 7.92 -8.35 2.49
C GLY A 187 7.70 -6.96 3.11
N SER A 188 7.03 -6.05 2.38
CA SER A 188 6.67 -4.72 2.88
C SER A 188 5.66 -4.78 4.04
N ILE A 189 4.70 -5.71 4.02
CA ILE A 189 3.77 -5.95 5.14
C ILE A 189 4.54 -6.43 6.37
N LEU A 190 5.44 -7.42 6.21
CA LEU A 190 6.29 -7.90 7.32
C LEU A 190 7.16 -6.77 7.88
N TYR A 191 7.80 -5.98 7.03
CA TYR A 191 8.62 -4.83 7.40
C TYR A 191 7.82 -3.77 8.18
N ASN A 192 6.68 -3.34 7.63
CA ASN A 192 5.85 -2.31 8.27
C ASN A 192 5.23 -2.80 9.58
N THR A 193 4.79 -4.06 9.65
CA THR A 193 4.28 -4.66 10.89
C THR A 193 5.39 -4.77 11.94
N SER A 194 6.59 -5.18 11.54
CA SER A 194 7.75 -5.23 12.43
C SER A 194 8.14 -3.85 12.95
N ASN A 195 8.21 -2.84 12.08
CA ASN A 195 8.50 -1.47 12.50
C ASN A 195 7.45 -0.93 13.47
N MET A 196 6.17 -1.27 13.26
CA MET A 196 5.08 -0.92 14.16
C MET A 196 5.28 -1.55 15.55
N ILE A 197 5.82 -2.76 15.64
CA ILE A 197 6.04 -3.46 16.91
C ILE A 197 7.29 -2.95 17.63
N HIS A 198 8.33 -2.50 16.88
CA HIS A 198 9.67 -2.28 17.45
C HIS A 198 10.17 -0.83 17.37
N HIS A 199 9.77 -0.05 16.36
CA HIS A 199 10.50 1.17 15.99
C HIS A 199 9.68 2.46 16.01
N TYR A 200 8.37 2.40 15.78
CA TYR A 200 7.53 3.60 15.79
C TYR A 200 7.39 4.18 17.20
N ASN A 201 7.18 5.50 17.27
CA ASN A 201 6.73 6.14 18.50
C ASN A 201 5.20 5.97 18.64
N THR A 202 4.71 5.94 19.88
CA THR A 202 3.28 5.72 20.18
C THR A 202 2.34 6.78 19.62
N ASN A 203 2.85 7.96 19.25
CA ASN A 203 2.11 9.04 18.60
C ASN A 203 2.10 8.95 17.07
N GLN A 204 2.82 7.99 16.47
CA GLN A 204 2.96 7.82 15.01
C GLN A 204 2.01 6.76 14.42
N TYR A 205 0.89 6.48 15.07
CA TYR A 205 -0.07 5.46 14.61
C TYR A 205 -0.67 5.77 13.22
N VAL A 206 -0.78 7.06 12.85
CA VAL A 206 -1.25 7.45 11.51
C VAL A 206 -0.21 7.13 10.43
N ALA A 207 1.07 7.42 10.69
CA ALA A 207 2.16 7.05 9.77
C ALA A 207 2.30 5.53 9.63
N ALA A 208 2.22 4.80 10.75
CA ALA A 208 2.24 3.34 10.74
C ALA A 208 1.07 2.75 9.93
N SER A 209 -0.14 3.34 10.04
CA SER A 209 -1.31 2.92 9.28
C SER A 209 -1.17 3.22 7.78
N LEU A 210 -0.56 4.35 7.40
CA LEU A 210 -0.28 4.67 6.00
C LEU A 210 0.65 3.63 5.37
N GLY A 211 1.75 3.28 6.03
CA GLY A 211 2.70 2.28 5.53
C GLY A 211 2.06 0.89 5.34
N LEU A 212 1.21 0.46 6.29
CA LEU A 212 0.46 -0.80 6.16
C LEU A 212 -0.59 -0.73 5.04
N PHE A 213 -1.36 0.36 4.97
CA PHE A 213 -2.35 0.57 3.91
C PHE A 213 -1.70 0.51 2.52
N ALA A 214 -0.60 1.23 2.31
CA ALA A 214 0.15 1.22 1.05
C ALA A 214 0.62 -0.19 0.65
N SER A 215 1.10 -0.96 1.63
CA SER A 215 1.56 -2.33 1.38
C SER A 215 0.41 -3.28 1.03
N ILE A 216 -0.76 -3.12 1.66
CA ILE A 216 -1.98 -3.90 1.37
C ILE A 216 -2.53 -3.53 -0.01
N ALA A 217 -2.56 -2.24 -0.36
CA ALA A 217 -3.01 -1.77 -1.66
C ALA A 217 -2.10 -2.32 -2.78
N LEU A 218 -0.79 -2.24 -2.61
CA LEU A 218 0.17 -2.83 -3.55
C LEU A 218 -0.01 -4.34 -3.70
N LEU A 219 -0.21 -5.06 -2.60
CA LEU A 219 -0.49 -6.50 -2.60
C LEU A 219 -1.77 -6.80 -3.38
N PHE A 220 -2.83 -6.06 -3.12
CA PHE A 220 -4.11 -6.21 -3.79
C PHE A 220 -4.00 -5.94 -5.31
N TRP A 221 -3.27 -4.89 -5.71
CA TRP A 221 -3.04 -4.58 -7.13
C TRP A 221 -2.47 -5.79 -7.89
N TYR A 222 -1.40 -6.39 -7.36
CA TYR A 222 -0.71 -7.47 -8.07
C TYR A 222 -1.42 -8.82 -7.94
N ILE A 223 -2.11 -9.09 -6.84
CA ILE A 223 -3.00 -10.25 -6.73
C ILE A 223 -4.15 -10.11 -7.73
N LEU A 224 -4.80 -8.95 -7.82
CA LEU A 224 -5.85 -8.69 -8.80
C LEU A 224 -5.35 -8.91 -10.22
N ARG A 225 -4.16 -8.39 -10.57
CA ARG A 225 -3.53 -8.59 -11.87
C ARG A 225 -3.27 -10.07 -12.17
N ILE A 226 -2.84 -10.86 -11.18
CA ILE A 226 -2.66 -12.32 -11.34
C ILE A 226 -4.00 -13.01 -11.62
N PHE A 227 -5.06 -12.66 -10.89
CA PHE A 227 -6.38 -13.27 -11.11
C PHE A 227 -6.96 -12.89 -12.48
N MET A 228 -6.80 -11.62 -12.90
CA MET A 228 -7.21 -11.17 -14.24
C MET A 228 -6.46 -11.86 -15.38
N SER A 229 -5.18 -12.20 -15.18
CA SER A 229 -4.38 -12.89 -16.20
C SER A 229 -4.73 -14.37 -16.37
N ARG A 230 -5.55 -14.92 -15.48
CA ARG A 230 -5.99 -16.33 -15.48
C ARG A 230 -7.45 -16.51 -15.92
N ASP A 231 -8.18 -15.40 -16.07
CA ASP A 231 -9.57 -15.36 -16.49
C ASP A 231 -9.69 -15.16 -17.99
#